data_ab3d69e724f9746254011e20a4c5875c
#
_entry.id   ab3d69e724f9746254011e20a4c5875c
#
_cell.length_a   1.000
_cell.length_b   1.000
_cell.length_c   1.000
_cell.angle_alpha   90.00
_cell.angle_beta   90.00
_cell.angle_gamma   90.00
#
_symmetry.space_group_name_H-M   'P 1'
#
loop_
_entity.id
_entity.type
_entity.pdbx_description
1 polymer ?
#
loop_
_entity_poly.entity_id
_entity_poly.type
_entity_poly.pdbx_seq_one_letter_code
_entity_poly.pdbx_strand_id
1 'polypeptide(L)'
;MILIVTFIVTMVLGVPIAYVLGLVGAAGLITMGPTYFSTVAQKLFSSANNYSLMAIPMFILAGELMGLSGDVNRLMDFCRSIIGRIRGGIAYVCTIVGLMLGGILGMANAEAALLGSTIYPEMRKDGYEDTFSACFIASVSVVGPLIPPGLLYVVYGVASGTPIKSLFEAGVVPGFLVAAALMLVIFILGRNPKRQWKTHQWQGWKHVWTCFKNAAFSIVAPFLTFTCIAAGITTATEAASVIIVFVLIVGTVVYKKIHFKELIPMIIHSAVMSAAILMIASM
;
A
#
# COMPACT_ATOMS: atom_id res chain seq x y z
N MET A 1 14.75 12.97 30.54
CA MET A 1 14.49 11.75 31.30
C MET A 1 12.98 11.46 31.42
N ILE A 2 12.15 12.44 31.80
CA ILE A 2 10.69 12.28 31.94
C ILE A 2 10.05 11.77 30.64
N LEU A 3 10.39 12.31 29.46
CA LEU A 3 9.83 11.89 28.17
C LEU A 3 10.07 10.41 27.86
N ILE A 4 11.30 9.93 28.11
CA ILE A 4 11.66 8.52 27.85
C ILE A 4 10.92 7.60 28.83
N VAL A 5 10.85 7.99 30.11
CA VAL A 5 10.13 7.21 31.13
C VAL A 5 8.63 7.14 30.78
N THR A 6 8.00 8.29 30.46
CA THR A 6 6.59 8.33 30.06
C THR A 6 6.34 7.45 28.83
N PHE A 7 7.21 7.52 27.81
CA PHE A 7 7.10 6.70 26.60
C PHE A 7 7.15 5.20 26.93
N ILE A 8 8.16 4.77 27.70
CA ILE A 8 8.33 3.35 28.06
C ILE A 8 7.17 2.87 28.93
N VAL A 9 6.77 3.63 29.93
CA VAL A 9 5.69 3.24 30.85
C VAL A 9 4.37 3.11 30.12
N THR A 10 4.00 4.09 29.27
CA THR A 10 2.74 4.04 28.53
C THR A 10 2.73 2.93 27.47
N MET A 11 3.87 2.63 26.83
CA MET A 11 4.00 1.49 25.91
C MET A 11 3.83 0.15 26.63
N VAL A 12 4.46 -0.03 27.80
CA VAL A 12 4.33 -1.26 28.59
C VAL A 12 2.90 -1.47 29.11
N LEU A 13 2.18 -0.39 29.42
CA LEU A 13 0.77 -0.43 29.79
C LEU A 13 -0.17 -0.74 28.63
N GLY A 14 0.34 -0.90 27.39
CA GLY A 14 -0.47 -1.24 26.23
C GLY A 14 -1.32 -0.08 25.68
N VAL A 15 -0.97 1.16 26.01
CA VAL A 15 -1.68 2.33 25.48
C VAL A 15 -1.45 2.44 23.97
N PRO A 16 -2.48 2.72 23.14
CA PRO A 16 -2.31 2.92 21.70
C PRO A 16 -1.29 4.03 21.39
N ILE A 17 -0.45 3.82 20.39
CA ILE A 17 0.71 4.66 20.08
C ILE A 17 0.39 6.15 19.91
N ALA A 18 -0.77 6.48 19.35
CA ALA A 18 -1.22 7.87 19.20
C ALA A 18 -1.34 8.57 20.56
N TYR A 19 -1.96 7.92 21.54
CA TYR A 19 -2.07 8.47 22.90
C TYR A 19 -0.73 8.48 23.62
N VAL A 20 0.14 7.48 23.37
CA VAL A 20 1.50 7.48 23.90
C VAL A 20 2.25 8.74 23.49
N LEU A 21 2.23 9.07 22.18
CA LEU A 21 2.88 10.26 21.67
C LEU A 21 2.30 11.54 22.27
N GLY A 22 0.97 11.64 22.35
CA GLY A 22 0.30 12.77 22.99
C GLY A 22 0.66 12.94 24.48
N LEU A 23 0.68 11.84 25.24
CA LEU A 23 1.08 11.86 26.67
C LEU A 23 2.54 12.24 26.84
N VAL A 24 3.44 11.77 25.99
CA VAL A 24 4.85 12.15 26.02
C VAL A 24 5.02 13.62 25.70
N GLY A 25 4.30 14.14 24.68
CA GLY A 25 4.27 15.56 24.37
C GLY A 25 3.75 16.41 25.52
N ALA A 26 2.63 15.99 26.14
CA ALA A 26 2.05 16.66 27.32
C ALA A 26 3.01 16.64 28.51
N ALA A 27 3.65 15.51 28.80
CA ALA A 27 4.65 15.40 29.87
C ALA A 27 5.85 16.35 29.64
N GLY A 28 6.28 16.51 28.37
CA GLY A 28 7.32 17.49 28.01
C GLY A 28 6.89 18.93 28.29
N LEU A 29 5.65 19.28 27.96
CA LEU A 29 5.13 20.63 28.14
C LEU A 29 4.89 20.98 29.60
N ILE A 30 4.53 20.02 30.47
CA ILE A 30 4.44 20.21 31.91
C ILE A 30 5.79 20.70 32.48
N THR A 31 6.91 20.17 31.95
CA THR A 31 8.25 20.59 32.40
C THR A 31 8.64 22.00 31.94
N MET A 32 7.97 22.52 30.90
CA MET A 32 8.21 23.86 30.31
C MET A 32 7.33 24.96 30.97
N GLY A 33 6.24 24.56 31.60
CA GLY A 33 5.34 25.47 32.32
C GLY A 33 3.92 25.53 31.71
N PRO A 34 2.93 26.00 32.51
CA PRO A 34 1.51 25.91 32.16
C PRO A 34 1.09 26.74 30.91
N THR A 35 1.87 27.77 30.60
CA THR A 35 1.60 28.66 29.44
C THR A 35 1.62 27.94 28.10
N TYR A 36 2.33 26.80 28.03
CA TYR A 36 2.48 26.03 26.80
C TYR A 36 1.30 25.07 26.52
N PHE A 37 0.41 24.84 27.49
CA PHE A 37 -0.76 23.96 27.29
C PHE A 37 -1.73 24.45 26.23
N SER A 38 -1.89 25.75 26.07
CA SER A 38 -2.73 26.33 25.02
C SER A 38 -2.19 26.05 23.61
N THR A 39 -0.88 25.86 23.47
CA THR A 39 -0.23 25.57 22.19
C THR A 39 -0.45 24.13 21.74
N VAL A 40 -0.75 23.18 22.65
CA VAL A 40 -1.01 21.77 22.31
C VAL A 40 -2.19 21.65 21.35
N ALA A 41 -3.37 22.16 21.76
CA ALA A 41 -4.57 22.09 20.96
C ALA A 41 -4.39 22.79 19.61
N GLN A 42 -3.71 23.93 19.61
CA GLN A 42 -3.42 24.68 18.39
C GLN A 42 -2.46 23.91 17.47
N LYS A 43 -1.44 23.27 18.01
CA LYS A 43 -0.48 22.45 17.25
C LYS A 43 -1.13 21.18 16.68
N LEU A 44 -1.92 20.46 17.49
CA LEU A 44 -2.68 19.31 17.05
C LEU A 44 -3.59 19.64 15.85
N PHE A 45 -4.35 20.74 15.99
CA PHE A 45 -5.22 21.17 14.91
C PHE A 45 -4.44 21.61 13.67
N SER A 46 -3.38 22.41 13.82
CA SER A 46 -2.58 22.87 12.68
C SER A 46 -1.82 21.75 12.00
N SER A 47 -1.37 20.73 12.74
CA SER A 47 -0.71 19.56 12.17
C SER A 47 -1.69 18.69 11.36
N ALA A 48 -2.91 18.50 11.86
CA ALA A 48 -3.96 17.77 11.14
C ALA A 48 -4.49 18.55 9.91
N ASN A 49 -4.54 19.90 10.00
CA ASN A 49 -5.04 20.77 8.95
C ASN A 49 -3.94 21.10 7.92
N ASN A 50 -3.37 20.07 7.30
CA ASN A 50 -2.36 20.22 6.25
C ASN A 50 -2.88 19.64 4.94
N TYR A 51 -2.85 20.44 3.87
CA TYR A 51 -3.36 20.07 2.55
C TYR A 51 -2.71 18.77 2.02
N SER A 52 -1.41 18.60 2.24
CA SER A 52 -0.70 17.39 1.78
C SER A 52 -1.17 16.12 2.49
N LEU A 53 -1.63 16.21 3.74
CA LEU A 53 -2.18 15.07 4.49
C LEU A 53 -3.54 14.59 3.96
N MET A 54 -4.26 15.44 3.20
CA MET A 54 -5.50 15.03 2.53
C MET A 54 -5.26 13.94 1.47
N ALA A 55 -4.02 13.77 1.00
CA ALA A 55 -3.67 12.66 0.13
C ALA A 55 -3.87 11.29 0.81
N ILE A 56 -3.73 11.20 2.14
CA ILE A 56 -3.85 9.95 2.90
C ILE A 56 -5.24 9.31 2.73
N PRO A 57 -6.36 9.97 3.12
CA PRO A 57 -7.69 9.41 2.94
C PRO A 57 -8.02 9.11 1.47
N MET A 58 -7.52 9.94 0.55
CA MET A 58 -7.74 9.74 -0.87
C MET A 58 -7.05 8.48 -1.41
N PHE A 59 -5.79 8.24 -1.07
CA PHE A 59 -5.08 7.03 -1.49
C PHE A 59 -5.65 5.77 -0.83
N ILE A 60 -6.05 5.82 0.44
CA ILE A 60 -6.69 4.69 1.12
C ILE A 60 -7.99 4.33 0.39
N LEU A 61 -8.83 5.31 0.10
CA LEU A 61 -10.08 5.11 -0.62
C LEU A 61 -9.83 4.56 -2.05
N ALA A 62 -8.85 5.10 -2.76
CA ALA A 62 -8.46 4.60 -4.08
C ALA A 62 -8.04 3.13 -4.04
N GLY A 63 -7.23 2.75 -3.05
CA GLY A 63 -6.78 1.37 -2.86
C GLY A 63 -7.92 0.39 -2.56
N GLU A 64 -8.86 0.77 -1.71
CA GLU A 64 -10.05 -0.04 -1.41
C GLU A 64 -10.97 -0.19 -2.63
N LEU A 65 -11.16 0.90 -3.39
CA LEU A 65 -11.92 0.87 -4.65
C LEU A 65 -11.30 -0.10 -5.66
N MET A 66 -9.98 -0.11 -5.79
CA MET A 66 -9.28 -1.06 -6.66
C MET A 66 -9.42 -2.50 -6.17
N GLY A 67 -9.42 -2.72 -4.86
CA GLY A 67 -9.69 -4.03 -4.28
C GLY A 67 -11.08 -4.56 -4.68
N LEU A 68 -12.12 -3.74 -4.53
CA LEU A 68 -13.51 -4.09 -4.88
C LEU A 68 -13.72 -4.25 -6.39
N SER A 69 -13.05 -3.46 -7.22
CA SER A 69 -13.20 -3.55 -8.68
C SER A 69 -12.70 -4.88 -9.26
N GLY A 70 -11.95 -5.67 -8.47
CA GLY A 70 -11.33 -6.93 -8.89
C GLY A 70 -10.08 -6.74 -9.75
N ASP A 71 -9.44 -5.59 -9.64
CA ASP A 71 -8.22 -5.26 -10.37
C ASP A 71 -7.08 -6.22 -10.06
N VAL A 72 -6.98 -6.68 -8.80
CA VAL A 72 -5.97 -7.66 -8.36
C VAL A 72 -6.04 -8.95 -9.17
N ASN A 73 -7.24 -9.50 -9.33
CA ASN A 73 -7.42 -10.75 -10.09
C ASN A 73 -7.01 -10.56 -11.56
N ARG A 74 -7.35 -9.42 -12.17
CA ARG A 74 -6.97 -9.11 -13.55
C ARG A 74 -5.46 -8.94 -13.73
N LEU A 75 -4.81 -8.25 -12.79
CA LEU A 75 -3.35 -8.13 -12.77
C LEU A 75 -2.70 -9.50 -12.60
N MET A 76 -3.23 -10.32 -11.70
CA MET A 76 -2.76 -11.69 -11.49
C MET A 76 -2.88 -12.54 -12.76
N ASP A 77 -4.05 -12.53 -13.43
CA ASP A 77 -4.28 -13.27 -14.67
C ASP A 77 -3.34 -12.81 -15.78
N PHE A 78 -3.12 -11.50 -15.90
CA PHE A 78 -2.16 -10.96 -16.86
C PHE A 78 -0.73 -11.39 -16.58
N CYS A 79 -0.24 -11.21 -15.34
CA CYS A 79 1.10 -11.62 -14.95
C CYS A 79 1.29 -13.14 -15.09
N ARG A 80 0.28 -13.93 -14.72
CA ARG A 80 0.29 -15.39 -14.86
C ARG A 80 0.35 -15.83 -16.33
N SER A 81 -0.32 -15.11 -17.22
CA SER A 81 -0.29 -15.42 -18.65
C SER A 81 1.11 -15.28 -19.27
N ILE A 82 1.97 -14.45 -18.69
CA ILE A 82 3.36 -14.23 -19.15
C ILE A 82 4.35 -15.14 -18.40
N ILE A 83 4.27 -15.17 -17.07
CA ILE A 83 5.31 -15.74 -16.21
C ILE A 83 4.91 -17.10 -15.65
N GLY A 84 3.64 -17.51 -15.72
CA GLY A 84 3.12 -18.73 -15.12
C GLY A 84 3.79 -20.04 -15.56
N ARG A 85 4.46 -20.03 -16.70
CA ARG A 85 5.26 -21.19 -17.21
C ARG A 85 6.58 -21.42 -16.51
N ILE A 86 7.09 -20.41 -15.78
CA ILE A 86 8.36 -20.50 -15.08
C ILE A 86 8.14 -21.24 -13.76
N ARG A 87 9.11 -22.04 -13.34
CA ARG A 87 9.07 -22.71 -12.05
C ARG A 87 9.08 -21.66 -10.94
N GLY A 88 8.11 -21.70 -10.06
CA GLY A 88 7.88 -20.61 -9.10
C GLY A 88 7.02 -19.47 -9.64
N GLY A 89 6.34 -19.64 -10.77
CA GLY A 89 5.61 -18.61 -11.51
C GLY A 89 4.65 -17.80 -10.67
N ILE A 90 3.84 -18.44 -9.81
CA ILE A 90 2.86 -17.74 -8.97
C ILE A 90 3.51 -16.82 -7.92
N ALA A 91 4.71 -17.16 -7.42
CA ALA A 91 5.44 -16.32 -6.48
C ALA A 91 6.05 -15.09 -7.20
N TYR A 92 6.53 -15.23 -8.44
CA TYR A 92 6.90 -14.08 -9.27
C TYR A 92 5.70 -13.18 -9.55
N VAL A 93 4.56 -13.78 -9.89
CA VAL A 93 3.29 -13.05 -10.08
C VAL A 93 2.93 -12.28 -8.81
N CYS A 94 3.02 -12.91 -7.63
CA CYS A 94 2.79 -12.26 -6.35
C CYS A 94 3.66 -11.01 -6.17
N THR A 95 4.97 -11.12 -6.45
CA THR A 95 5.90 -10.00 -6.32
C THR A 95 5.57 -8.86 -7.28
N ILE A 96 5.24 -9.17 -8.54
CA ILE A 96 4.92 -8.13 -9.54
C ILE A 96 3.57 -7.48 -9.24
N VAL A 97 2.56 -8.26 -8.87
CA VAL A 97 1.24 -7.72 -8.49
C VAL A 97 1.36 -6.86 -7.23
N GLY A 98 2.11 -7.32 -6.21
CA GLY A 98 2.39 -6.52 -5.02
C GLY A 98 3.10 -5.21 -5.34
N LEU A 99 4.13 -5.24 -6.19
CA LEU A 99 4.83 -4.04 -6.65
C LEU A 99 3.89 -3.05 -7.36
N MET A 100 2.94 -3.54 -8.15
CA MET A 100 1.99 -2.68 -8.87
C MET A 100 0.90 -2.12 -7.95
N LEU A 101 0.40 -2.93 -7.01
CA LEU A 101 -0.65 -2.51 -6.08
C LEU A 101 -0.12 -1.68 -4.92
N GLY A 102 1.09 -1.95 -4.50
CA GLY A 102 1.71 -1.33 -3.35
C GLY A 102 1.75 0.19 -3.44
N GLY A 103 2.05 0.72 -4.63
CA GLY A 103 2.03 2.15 -4.89
C GLY A 103 0.66 2.83 -4.71
N ILE A 104 -0.45 2.08 -4.68
CA ILE A 104 -1.78 2.64 -4.48
C ILE A 104 -2.28 2.37 -3.06
N LEU A 105 -2.12 1.13 -2.58
CA LEU A 105 -2.54 0.76 -1.23
C LEU A 105 -1.70 1.47 -0.16
N GLY A 106 -0.40 1.63 -0.40
CA GLY A 106 0.54 2.34 0.45
C GLY A 106 0.68 1.79 1.89
N MET A 107 0.01 0.68 2.21
CA MET A 107 -0.02 0.05 3.53
C MET A 107 0.27 -1.45 3.42
N ALA A 108 1.32 -1.93 4.10
CA ALA A 108 1.71 -3.34 4.08
C ALA A 108 0.61 -4.30 4.57
N ASN A 109 -0.14 -3.90 5.60
CA ASN A 109 -1.20 -4.75 6.16
C ASN A 109 -2.38 -4.94 5.19
N ALA A 110 -2.79 -3.87 4.49
CA ALA A 110 -3.85 -3.94 3.49
C ALA A 110 -3.42 -4.79 2.29
N GLU A 111 -2.18 -4.63 1.86
CA GLU A 111 -1.59 -5.42 0.79
C GLU A 111 -1.45 -6.90 1.18
N ALA A 112 -0.99 -7.20 2.40
CA ALA A 112 -0.91 -8.57 2.92
C ALA A 112 -2.29 -9.24 2.96
N ALA A 113 -3.32 -8.54 3.41
CA ALA A 113 -4.69 -9.05 3.43
C ALA A 113 -5.21 -9.34 2.02
N LEU A 114 -4.96 -8.42 1.08
CA LEU A 114 -5.42 -8.53 -0.30
C LEU A 114 -4.70 -9.66 -1.06
N LEU A 115 -3.38 -9.71 -1.00
CA LEU A 115 -2.58 -10.79 -1.60
C LEU A 115 -2.86 -12.12 -0.90
N GLY A 116 -3.03 -12.11 0.42
CA GLY A 116 -3.41 -13.29 1.20
C GLY A 116 -4.76 -13.88 0.79
N SER A 117 -5.76 -13.05 0.56
CA SER A 117 -7.07 -13.53 0.14
C SER A 117 -7.10 -14.02 -1.32
N THR A 118 -6.25 -13.48 -2.19
CA THR A 118 -6.27 -13.76 -3.64
C THR A 118 -5.18 -14.74 -4.09
N ILE A 119 -3.94 -14.52 -3.69
CA ILE A 119 -2.78 -15.29 -4.20
C ILE A 119 -2.45 -16.50 -3.32
N TYR A 120 -2.66 -16.43 -2.01
CA TYR A 120 -2.39 -17.56 -1.13
C TYR A 120 -3.12 -18.85 -1.52
N PRO A 121 -4.45 -18.84 -1.84
CA PRO A 121 -5.13 -20.03 -2.32
C PRO A 121 -4.54 -20.61 -3.61
N GLU A 122 -4.08 -19.76 -4.51
CA GLU A 122 -3.45 -20.17 -5.75
C GLU A 122 -2.06 -20.77 -5.52
N MET A 123 -1.27 -20.21 -4.60
CA MET A 123 0.02 -20.77 -4.20
C MET A 123 -0.15 -22.20 -3.64
N ARG A 124 -1.16 -22.41 -2.79
CA ARG A 124 -1.47 -23.77 -2.27
C ARG A 124 -1.84 -24.74 -3.37
N LYS A 125 -2.67 -24.35 -4.35
CA LYS A 125 -3.02 -25.19 -5.50
C LYS A 125 -1.81 -25.56 -6.35
N ASP A 126 -0.83 -24.66 -6.43
CA ASP A 126 0.43 -24.86 -7.17
C ASP A 126 1.49 -25.64 -6.37
N GLY A 127 1.15 -26.14 -5.17
CA GLY A 127 2.00 -27.02 -4.39
C GLY A 127 3.03 -26.29 -3.52
N TYR A 128 2.79 -25.04 -3.19
CA TYR A 128 3.60 -24.31 -2.21
C TYR A 128 3.24 -24.70 -0.78
N GLU A 129 4.22 -24.74 0.09
CA GLU A 129 4.03 -24.95 1.52
C GLU A 129 3.28 -23.76 2.14
N ASP A 130 2.36 -24.01 3.06
CA ASP A 130 1.54 -22.97 3.71
C ASP A 130 2.41 -21.92 4.41
N THR A 131 3.41 -22.36 5.18
CA THR A 131 4.34 -21.48 5.89
C THR A 131 5.13 -20.61 4.92
N PHE A 132 5.65 -21.20 3.83
CA PHE A 132 6.36 -20.43 2.80
C PHE A 132 5.45 -19.39 2.16
N SER A 133 4.23 -19.78 1.76
CA SER A 133 3.26 -18.88 1.11
C SER A 133 2.91 -17.69 2.00
N ALA A 134 2.62 -17.94 3.28
CA ALA A 134 2.30 -16.87 4.23
C ALA A 134 3.49 -15.92 4.45
N CYS A 135 4.69 -16.46 4.71
CA CYS A 135 5.90 -15.66 4.89
C CYS A 135 6.27 -14.87 3.63
N PHE A 136 6.10 -15.48 2.45
CA PHE A 136 6.42 -14.83 1.19
C PHE A 136 5.47 -13.67 0.89
N ILE A 137 4.15 -13.86 1.07
CA ILE A 137 3.16 -12.80 0.92
C ILE A 137 3.43 -11.65 1.90
N ALA A 138 3.72 -11.94 3.15
CA ALA A 138 4.09 -10.93 4.15
C ALA A 138 5.36 -10.16 3.72
N SER A 139 6.35 -10.85 3.14
CA SER A 139 7.57 -10.19 2.63
C SER A 139 7.30 -9.31 1.41
N VAL A 140 6.43 -9.76 0.49
CA VAL A 140 6.03 -8.96 -0.68
C VAL A 140 5.28 -7.71 -0.24
N SER A 141 4.39 -7.82 0.74
CA SER A 141 3.59 -6.70 1.22
C SER A 141 4.41 -5.55 1.83
N VAL A 142 5.67 -5.81 2.22
CA VAL A 142 6.59 -4.74 2.64
C VAL A 142 7.08 -3.91 1.46
N VAL A 143 7.04 -4.47 0.24
CA VAL A 143 7.46 -3.73 -0.98
C VAL A 143 6.48 -2.61 -1.31
N GLY A 144 5.19 -2.81 -1.03
CA GLY A 144 4.15 -1.84 -1.34
C GLY A 144 4.40 -0.43 -0.81
N PRO A 145 4.57 -0.26 0.50
CA PRO A 145 4.88 1.05 1.06
C PRO A 145 6.17 1.69 0.55
N LEU A 146 7.09 0.90 -0.01
CA LEU A 146 8.35 1.39 -0.59
C LEU A 146 8.19 1.89 -2.03
N ILE A 147 7.14 1.46 -2.74
CA ILE A 147 6.90 1.91 -4.12
C ILE A 147 6.00 3.14 -4.11
N PRO A 148 6.41 4.25 -4.76
CA PRO A 148 5.54 5.42 -4.89
C PRO A 148 4.30 5.14 -5.78
N PRO A 149 3.20 5.81 -5.44
CA PRO A 149 2.91 6.73 -4.34
C PRO A 149 2.53 6.01 -3.05
N GLY A 150 3.43 5.94 -2.07
CA GLY A 150 3.20 5.30 -0.77
C GLY A 150 2.76 6.30 0.31
N LEU A 151 1.84 5.88 1.18
CA LEU A 151 1.32 6.69 2.28
C LEU A 151 2.40 7.18 3.24
N LEU A 152 3.39 6.32 3.54
CA LEU A 152 4.47 6.65 4.47
C LEU A 152 5.31 7.84 3.99
N TYR A 153 5.51 7.98 2.68
CA TYR A 153 6.23 9.13 2.12
C TYR A 153 5.49 10.45 2.32
N VAL A 154 4.15 10.41 2.26
CA VAL A 154 3.33 11.61 2.50
C VAL A 154 3.43 12.04 3.96
N VAL A 155 3.27 11.09 4.90
CA VAL A 155 3.39 11.36 6.34
C VAL A 155 4.78 11.88 6.68
N TYR A 156 5.83 11.20 6.20
CA TYR A 156 7.21 11.59 6.45
C TYR A 156 7.54 12.96 5.81
N GLY A 157 7.07 13.21 4.60
CA GLY A 157 7.28 14.48 3.89
C GLY A 157 6.70 15.66 4.65
N VAL A 158 5.49 15.51 5.18
CA VAL A 158 4.83 16.55 5.98
C VAL A 158 5.55 16.75 7.33
N ALA A 159 5.92 15.66 8.02
CA ALA A 159 6.58 15.72 9.31
C ALA A 159 8.00 16.30 9.23
N SER A 160 8.74 15.99 8.16
CA SER A 160 10.12 16.44 7.96
C SER A 160 10.26 17.76 7.18
N GLY A 161 9.16 18.25 6.57
CA GLY A 161 9.21 19.37 5.65
C GLY A 161 9.89 19.06 4.30
N THR A 162 10.13 17.78 3.99
CA THR A 162 10.77 17.36 2.75
C THR A 162 9.73 17.28 1.62
N PRO A 163 10.03 17.75 0.40
CA PRO A 163 9.11 17.66 -0.73
C PRO A 163 8.72 16.20 -1.03
N ILE A 164 7.42 15.90 -1.03
CA ILE A 164 6.86 14.56 -1.24
C ILE A 164 7.32 13.98 -2.59
N LYS A 165 7.42 14.82 -3.63
CA LYS A 165 7.93 14.44 -4.96
C LYS A 165 9.33 13.80 -4.86
N SER A 166 10.26 14.47 -4.17
CA SER A 166 11.64 13.97 -4.01
C SER A 166 11.69 12.65 -3.23
N LEU A 167 10.81 12.47 -2.25
CA LEU A 167 10.69 11.22 -1.52
C LEU A 167 10.17 10.09 -2.41
N PHE A 168 9.20 10.38 -3.27
CA PHE A 168 8.71 9.41 -4.26
C PHE A 168 9.80 9.01 -5.24
N GLU A 169 10.53 9.96 -5.81
CA GLU A 169 11.64 9.66 -6.71
C GLU A 169 12.72 8.80 -6.02
N ALA A 170 13.05 9.11 -4.77
CA ALA A 170 14.01 8.34 -3.98
C ALA A 170 13.54 6.92 -3.64
N GLY A 171 12.24 6.70 -3.47
CA GLY A 171 11.65 5.41 -3.11
C GLY A 171 11.65 4.37 -4.23
N VAL A 172 11.71 4.80 -5.49
CA VAL A 172 11.66 3.88 -6.64
C VAL A 172 12.78 2.86 -6.61
N VAL A 173 14.02 3.31 -6.43
CA VAL A 173 15.20 2.43 -6.47
C VAL A 173 15.18 1.40 -5.35
N PRO A 174 14.99 1.76 -4.06
CA PRO A 174 14.89 0.79 -2.98
C PRO A 174 13.75 -0.22 -3.17
N GLY A 175 12.57 0.24 -3.60
CA GLY A 175 11.43 -0.63 -3.85
C GLY A 175 11.71 -1.69 -4.91
N PHE A 176 12.30 -1.29 -6.04
CA PHE A 176 12.70 -2.24 -7.09
C PHE A 176 13.82 -3.18 -6.63
N LEU A 177 14.78 -2.72 -5.82
CA LEU A 177 15.84 -3.56 -5.28
C LEU A 177 15.28 -4.66 -4.37
N VAL A 178 14.33 -4.32 -3.47
CA VAL A 178 13.69 -5.31 -2.61
C VAL A 178 12.86 -6.30 -3.43
N ALA A 179 12.10 -5.84 -4.41
CA ALA A 179 11.36 -6.73 -5.31
C ALA A 179 12.29 -7.67 -6.10
N ALA A 180 13.40 -7.16 -6.62
CA ALA A 180 14.42 -7.95 -7.30
C ALA A 180 15.06 -8.99 -6.37
N ALA A 181 15.34 -8.62 -5.11
CA ALA A 181 15.86 -9.55 -4.11
C ALA A 181 14.86 -10.68 -3.82
N LEU A 182 13.55 -10.36 -3.69
CA LEU A 182 12.52 -11.39 -3.53
C LEU A 182 12.44 -12.32 -4.75
N MET A 183 12.51 -11.76 -5.96
CA MET A 183 12.53 -12.56 -7.19
C MET A 183 13.77 -13.46 -7.25
N LEU A 184 14.93 -12.99 -6.79
CA LEU A 184 16.15 -13.78 -6.69
C LEU A 184 15.99 -14.94 -5.69
N VAL A 185 15.36 -14.71 -4.54
CA VAL A 185 15.04 -15.75 -3.56
C VAL A 185 14.18 -16.84 -4.20
N ILE A 186 13.12 -16.47 -4.94
CA ILE A 186 12.27 -17.43 -5.66
C ILE A 186 13.10 -18.22 -6.67
N PHE A 187 13.98 -17.56 -7.40
CA PHE A 187 14.83 -18.21 -8.39
C PHE A 187 15.74 -19.25 -7.76
N ILE A 188 16.41 -18.93 -6.65
CA ILE A 188 17.28 -19.84 -5.91
C ILE A 188 16.48 -21.02 -5.35
N LEU A 189 15.35 -20.76 -4.70
CA LEU A 189 14.50 -21.78 -4.11
C LEU A 189 13.82 -22.67 -5.16
N GLY A 190 13.44 -22.10 -6.30
CA GLY A 190 12.83 -22.83 -7.42
C GLY A 190 13.78 -23.82 -8.11
N ARG A 191 15.10 -23.65 -7.94
CA ARG A 191 16.12 -24.61 -8.44
C ARG A 191 16.19 -25.89 -7.62
N ASN A 192 15.69 -25.89 -6.39
CA ASN A 192 15.72 -27.06 -5.53
C ASN A 192 14.77 -28.16 -6.07
N PRO A 193 15.25 -29.34 -6.44
CA PRO A 193 14.43 -30.42 -7.00
C PRO A 193 13.40 -30.98 -6.01
N LYS A 194 13.60 -30.77 -4.70
CA LYS A 194 12.66 -31.22 -3.66
C LYS A 194 11.35 -30.41 -3.67
N ARG A 195 11.34 -29.21 -4.24
CA ARG A 195 10.15 -28.35 -4.33
C ARG A 195 9.41 -28.61 -5.63
N GLN A 196 8.26 -29.26 -5.55
CA GLN A 196 7.44 -29.64 -6.72
C GLN A 196 6.41 -28.54 -7.04
N TRP A 197 6.87 -27.31 -7.28
CA TRP A 197 6.00 -26.21 -7.69
C TRP A 197 5.50 -26.43 -9.11
N LYS A 198 4.18 -26.37 -9.29
CA LYS A 198 3.54 -26.56 -10.59
C LYS A 198 3.87 -25.39 -11.53
N THR A 199 3.96 -25.71 -12.81
CA THR A 199 4.11 -24.76 -13.89
C THR A 199 2.84 -24.79 -14.74
N HIS A 200 2.40 -23.62 -15.21
CA HIS A 200 1.24 -23.52 -16.06
C HIS A 200 1.63 -23.61 -17.54
N GLN A 201 0.76 -24.22 -18.34
CA GLN A 201 0.98 -24.30 -19.79
C GLN A 201 0.80 -22.93 -20.43
N TRP A 202 1.61 -22.67 -21.44
CA TRP A 202 1.50 -21.46 -22.25
C TRP A 202 0.24 -21.50 -23.11
N GLN A 203 -0.64 -20.49 -22.93
CA GLN A 203 -1.91 -20.40 -23.64
C GLN A 203 -1.83 -19.55 -24.92
N GLY A 204 -0.63 -19.11 -25.31
CA GLY A 204 -0.38 -18.35 -26.53
C GLY A 204 -0.55 -16.84 -26.42
N TRP A 205 0.00 -16.11 -27.39
CA TRP A 205 -0.01 -14.65 -27.42
C TRP A 205 -1.41 -14.04 -27.45
N LYS A 206 -2.38 -14.73 -28.04
CA LYS A 206 -3.77 -14.27 -28.10
C LYS A 206 -4.40 -14.17 -26.71
N HIS A 207 -4.10 -15.13 -25.84
CA HIS A 207 -4.55 -15.12 -24.46
C HIS A 207 -3.87 -13.99 -23.67
N VAL A 208 -2.55 -13.81 -23.80
CA VAL A 208 -1.81 -12.70 -23.17
C VAL A 208 -2.42 -11.35 -23.55
N TRP A 209 -2.73 -11.15 -24.83
CA TRP A 209 -3.34 -9.90 -25.31
C TRP A 209 -4.74 -9.66 -24.73
N THR A 210 -5.54 -10.73 -24.58
CA THR A 210 -6.85 -10.61 -23.92
C THR A 210 -6.71 -10.26 -22.44
N CYS A 211 -5.82 -10.93 -21.71
CA CYS A 211 -5.53 -10.61 -20.30
C CYS A 211 -4.98 -9.18 -20.16
N PHE A 212 -4.10 -8.74 -21.05
CA PHE A 212 -3.59 -7.36 -21.07
C PHE A 212 -4.71 -6.33 -21.23
N LYS A 213 -5.62 -6.52 -22.20
CA LYS A 213 -6.77 -5.62 -22.40
C LYS A 213 -7.65 -5.54 -21.15
N ASN A 214 -7.88 -6.68 -20.49
CA ASN A 214 -8.69 -6.72 -19.27
C ASN A 214 -8.00 -6.06 -18.08
N ALA A 215 -6.66 -6.12 -18.00
CA ALA A 215 -5.86 -5.51 -16.95
C ALA A 215 -5.37 -4.09 -17.27
N ALA A 216 -5.61 -3.59 -18.49
CA ALA A 216 -5.03 -2.33 -18.97
C ALA A 216 -5.32 -1.15 -18.04
N PHE A 217 -6.56 -1.02 -17.59
CA PHE A 217 -6.93 0.08 -16.68
C PHE A 217 -6.29 -0.07 -15.30
N SER A 218 -6.20 -1.30 -14.78
CA SER A 218 -5.54 -1.61 -13.50
C SER A 218 -4.04 -1.33 -13.54
N ILE A 219 -3.41 -1.50 -14.73
CA ILE A 219 -2.00 -1.18 -14.96
C ILE A 219 -1.80 0.33 -15.10
N VAL A 220 -2.66 0.99 -15.85
CA VAL A 220 -2.54 2.42 -16.15
C VAL A 220 -2.67 3.27 -14.88
N ALA A 221 -3.57 2.91 -13.95
CA ALA A 221 -3.86 3.69 -12.77
C ALA A 221 -2.61 4.04 -11.92
N PRO A 222 -1.78 3.08 -11.44
CA PRO A 222 -0.59 3.40 -10.64
C PRO A 222 0.47 4.16 -11.44
N PHE A 223 0.67 3.77 -12.70
CA PHE A 223 1.67 4.43 -13.56
C PHE A 223 1.30 5.88 -13.88
N LEU A 224 0.03 6.15 -14.17
CA LEU A 224 -0.47 7.50 -14.43
C LEU A 224 -0.25 8.38 -13.21
N THR A 225 -0.64 7.90 -12.03
CA THR A 225 -0.47 8.62 -10.76
C THR A 225 0.98 8.98 -10.50
N PHE A 226 1.86 7.98 -10.57
CA PHE A 226 3.30 8.21 -10.38
C PHE A 226 3.88 9.18 -11.40
N THR A 227 3.58 9.00 -12.70
CA THR A 227 4.11 9.84 -13.77
C THR A 227 3.66 11.28 -13.64
N CYS A 228 2.39 11.54 -13.32
CA CYS A 228 1.87 12.90 -13.13
C CYS A 228 2.55 13.62 -11.95
N ILE A 229 2.82 12.92 -10.85
CA ILE A 229 3.52 13.49 -9.69
C ILE A 229 5.01 13.72 -10.00
N ALA A 230 5.68 12.73 -10.59
CA ALA A 230 7.10 12.82 -10.95
C ALA A 230 7.37 13.93 -11.99
N ALA A 231 6.49 14.07 -12.98
CA ALA A 231 6.56 15.18 -13.95
C ALA A 231 6.24 16.55 -13.32
N GLY A 232 5.70 16.60 -12.09
CA GLY A 232 5.30 17.85 -11.43
C GLY A 232 4.05 18.48 -12.01
N ILE A 233 3.22 17.71 -12.73
CA ILE A 233 1.95 18.15 -13.31
C ILE A 233 0.88 18.28 -12.23
N THR A 234 0.89 17.35 -11.26
CA THR A 234 -0.08 17.29 -10.16
C THR A 234 0.62 17.12 -8.82
N THR A 235 -0.01 17.62 -7.77
CA THR A 235 0.36 17.29 -6.38
C THR A 235 -0.09 15.87 -6.02
N ALA A 236 0.44 15.32 -4.92
CA ALA A 236 0.02 14.01 -4.44
C ALA A 236 -1.50 13.94 -4.13
N THR A 237 -2.06 15.03 -3.60
CA THR A 237 -3.49 15.14 -3.27
C THR A 237 -4.37 15.16 -4.54
N GLU A 238 -3.97 15.94 -5.54
CA GLU A 238 -4.68 16.01 -6.82
C GLU A 238 -4.62 14.67 -7.56
N ALA A 239 -3.44 14.03 -7.60
CA ALA A 239 -3.26 12.72 -8.22
C ALA A 239 -4.13 11.64 -7.53
N ALA A 240 -4.21 11.67 -6.19
CA ALA A 240 -5.09 10.76 -5.45
C ALA A 240 -6.58 10.99 -5.78
N SER A 241 -7.00 12.24 -5.96
CA SER A 241 -8.38 12.56 -6.38
C SER A 241 -8.68 12.04 -7.80
N VAL A 242 -7.75 12.24 -8.72
CA VAL A 242 -7.88 11.75 -10.11
C VAL A 242 -8.00 10.24 -10.16
N ILE A 243 -7.19 9.51 -9.38
CA ILE A 243 -7.26 8.04 -9.37
C ILE A 243 -8.57 7.52 -8.78
N ILE A 244 -9.14 8.17 -7.76
CA ILE A 244 -10.46 7.81 -7.23
C ILE A 244 -11.52 7.90 -8.32
N VAL A 245 -11.58 9.04 -9.02
CA VAL A 245 -12.55 9.25 -10.11
C VAL A 245 -12.34 8.25 -11.22
N PHE A 246 -11.09 8.00 -11.59
CA PHE A 246 -10.73 7.02 -12.62
C PHE A 246 -11.19 5.61 -12.24
N VAL A 247 -10.87 5.14 -11.03
CA VAL A 247 -11.24 3.80 -10.56
C VAL A 247 -12.76 3.67 -10.38
N LEU A 248 -13.45 4.71 -9.91
CA LEU A 248 -14.91 4.72 -9.84
C LEU A 248 -15.54 4.57 -11.23
N ILE A 249 -15.11 5.35 -12.21
CA ILE A 249 -15.63 5.25 -13.58
C ILE A 249 -15.35 3.86 -14.16
N VAL A 250 -14.13 3.38 -14.06
CA VAL A 250 -13.75 2.07 -14.59
C VAL A 250 -14.49 0.95 -13.85
N GLY A 251 -14.55 0.99 -12.52
CA GLY A 251 -15.20 -0.03 -11.71
C GLY A 251 -16.72 -0.11 -11.89
N THR A 252 -17.38 1.03 -12.10
CA THR A 252 -18.83 1.08 -12.26
C THR A 252 -19.27 0.89 -13.72
N VAL A 253 -18.61 1.56 -14.68
CA VAL A 253 -19.04 1.57 -16.09
C VAL A 253 -18.41 0.42 -16.87
N VAL A 254 -17.10 0.22 -16.76
CA VAL A 254 -16.37 -0.77 -17.56
C VAL A 254 -16.49 -2.16 -16.94
N TYR A 255 -16.17 -2.27 -15.67
CA TYR A 255 -16.12 -3.56 -14.97
C TYR A 255 -17.44 -3.98 -14.35
N LYS A 256 -18.32 -3.02 -14.06
CA LYS A 256 -19.65 -3.24 -13.46
C LYS A 256 -19.58 -4.08 -12.17
N LYS A 257 -18.51 -3.91 -11.40
CA LYS A 257 -18.26 -4.65 -10.16
C LYS A 257 -18.56 -3.84 -8.92
N ILE A 258 -18.45 -2.51 -8.99
CA ILE A 258 -18.68 -1.61 -7.86
C ILE A 258 -20.18 -1.26 -7.82
N HIS A 259 -20.83 -1.65 -6.73
CA HIS A 259 -22.23 -1.31 -6.48
C HIS A 259 -22.32 -0.18 -5.44
N PHE A 260 -23.28 0.74 -5.60
CA PHE A 260 -23.44 1.88 -4.69
C PHE A 260 -23.62 1.49 -3.22
N LYS A 261 -24.18 0.31 -2.94
CA LYS A 261 -24.35 -0.21 -1.58
C LYS A 261 -23.02 -0.51 -0.87
N GLU A 262 -21.99 -0.83 -1.63
CA GLU A 262 -20.66 -1.18 -1.10
C GLU A 262 -19.79 0.06 -0.89
N LEU A 263 -20.13 1.19 -1.54
CA LEU A 263 -19.36 2.43 -1.41
C LEU A 263 -19.45 3.04 -0.01
N ILE A 264 -20.63 3.02 0.62
CA ILE A 264 -20.84 3.62 1.94
C ILE A 264 -19.99 2.96 3.03
N PRO A 265 -20.04 1.61 3.21
CA PRO A 265 -19.17 0.93 4.18
C PRO A 265 -17.69 1.19 3.93
N MET A 266 -17.28 1.23 2.67
CA MET A 266 -15.90 1.44 2.26
C MET A 266 -15.42 2.86 2.58
N ILE A 267 -16.23 3.88 2.29
CA ILE A 267 -15.92 5.27 2.66
C ILE A 267 -15.76 5.40 4.17
N ILE A 268 -16.65 4.76 4.94
CA ILE A 268 -16.56 4.75 6.41
C ILE A 268 -15.26 4.07 6.85
N HIS A 269 -14.93 2.91 6.30
CA HIS A 269 -13.70 2.19 6.64
C HIS A 269 -12.45 3.02 6.29
N SER A 270 -12.38 3.58 5.08
CA SER A 270 -11.29 4.47 4.66
C SER A 270 -11.18 5.71 5.57
N ALA A 271 -12.31 6.29 6.00
CA ALA A 271 -12.32 7.43 6.90
C ALA A 271 -11.78 7.06 8.29
N VAL A 272 -12.16 5.90 8.84
CA VAL A 272 -11.66 5.41 10.14
C VAL A 272 -10.16 5.14 10.09
N MET A 273 -9.69 4.46 9.04
CA MET A 273 -8.26 4.19 8.85
C MET A 273 -7.45 5.48 8.69
N SER A 274 -7.98 6.43 7.92
CA SER A 274 -7.37 7.75 7.73
C SER A 274 -7.30 8.54 9.04
N ALA A 275 -8.38 8.53 9.82
CA ALA A 275 -8.42 9.22 11.11
C ALA A 275 -7.36 8.67 12.08
N ALA A 276 -7.16 7.34 12.11
CA ALA A 276 -6.13 6.72 12.94
C ALA A 276 -4.71 7.18 12.54
N ILE A 277 -4.42 7.24 11.24
CA ILE A 277 -3.11 7.68 10.74
C ILE A 277 -2.91 9.19 10.99
N LEU A 278 -3.92 10.01 10.70
CA LEU A 278 -3.86 11.44 10.92
C LEU A 278 -3.72 11.79 12.40
N MET A 279 -4.36 11.03 13.29
CA MET A 279 -4.22 11.19 14.73
C MET A 279 -2.77 10.94 15.17
N ILE A 280 -2.13 9.86 14.66
CA ILE A 280 -0.72 9.58 14.95
C ILE A 280 0.19 10.71 14.42
N ALA A 281 -0.08 11.18 13.20
CA ALA A 281 0.73 12.22 12.57
C ALA A 281 0.56 13.61 13.22
N SER A 282 -0.56 13.85 13.91
CA SER A 282 -0.84 15.13 14.56
C SER A 282 -0.30 15.22 16.00
N MET A 283 -0.06 14.07 16.66
CA MET A 283 0.50 13.98 18.02
C MET A 283 2.02 14.14 18.03
#